data_89596e5831f2b5502ea159173d822d0e
#
_entry.id   89596e5831f2b5502ea159173d822d0e
#
_cell.length_a   1.000
_cell.length_b   1.000
_cell.length_c   1.000
_cell.angle_alpha   90.00
_cell.angle_beta   90.00
_cell.angle_gamma   90.00
#
_symmetry.space_group_name_H-M   'P 1'
#
loop_
_entity.id
_entity.type
_entity.pdbx_description
1 polymer ?
#
loop_
_entity_poly.entity_id
_entity_poly.type
_entity_poly.pdbx_seq_one_letter_code
_entity_poly.pdbx_strand_id
1 'polypeptide(L)'
;LNVKDLARQTAFYTQILGLEMLSQSKDEVLLGAGDKPLVRLIQTDRTEALKASYGLYHMAILLPSREDLADVFKHMAELNVPFVGASDHGYSEALYLEDPEGNGIEIYRDKPVADWDIREDSRIIGVTEELSAQEIYEMGRKVKPFQIASDTHMGHIHLSVRDSRAA
;
A
#
# COMPACT_ATOMS: atom_id res chain seq x y z
N LEU A 1 -8.33 6.82 -7.78
CA LEU A 1 -7.78 8.08 -7.29
C LEU A 1 -7.88 9.16 -8.35
N ASN A 2 -8.35 10.36 -7.98
CA ASN A 2 -8.24 11.54 -8.81
C ASN A 2 -6.86 12.16 -8.59
N VAL A 3 -6.11 12.37 -9.67
CA VAL A 3 -4.71 12.81 -9.62
C VAL A 3 -4.49 14.02 -10.51
N LYS A 4 -3.57 14.91 -10.14
CA LYS A 4 -3.22 16.12 -10.90
C LYS A 4 -2.20 15.83 -11.99
N ASP A 5 -1.23 14.98 -11.71
CA ASP A 5 -0.18 14.58 -12.65
C ASP A 5 -0.26 13.06 -12.88
N LEU A 6 -1.06 12.69 -13.87
CA LEU A 6 -1.29 11.28 -14.22
C LEU A 6 0.01 10.55 -14.59
N ALA A 7 0.92 11.22 -15.30
CA ALA A 7 2.17 10.61 -15.74
C ALA A 7 3.09 10.33 -14.55
N ARG A 8 3.25 11.29 -13.63
CA ARG A 8 4.07 11.15 -12.42
C ARG A 8 3.52 10.06 -11.50
N GLN A 9 2.19 10.05 -11.32
CA GLN A 9 1.53 9.04 -10.51
C GLN A 9 1.66 7.65 -11.13
N THR A 10 1.43 7.52 -12.43
CA THR A 10 1.63 6.24 -13.13
C THR A 10 3.06 5.71 -12.96
N ALA A 11 4.06 6.59 -13.12
CA ALA A 11 5.46 6.20 -12.92
C ALA A 11 5.72 5.72 -11.48
N PHE A 12 5.17 6.39 -10.48
CA PHE A 12 5.29 5.96 -9.09
C PHE A 12 4.69 4.57 -8.87
N TYR A 13 3.44 4.37 -9.25
CA TYR A 13 2.76 3.09 -9.03
C TYR A 13 3.39 1.93 -9.83
N THR A 14 3.96 2.20 -11.00
CA THR A 14 4.62 1.14 -11.80
C THR A 14 6.07 0.90 -11.39
N GLN A 15 6.86 1.95 -11.13
CA GLN A 15 8.29 1.80 -10.87
C GLN A 15 8.63 1.58 -9.40
N ILE A 16 7.84 2.17 -8.49
CA ILE A 16 8.07 2.07 -7.05
C ILE A 16 7.26 0.91 -6.44
N LEU A 17 5.95 0.86 -6.72
CA LEU A 17 5.10 -0.23 -6.21
C LEU A 17 5.17 -1.49 -7.07
N GLY A 18 5.67 -1.40 -8.31
CA GLY A 18 5.77 -2.54 -9.21
C GLY A 18 4.42 -3.01 -9.77
N LEU A 19 3.39 -2.16 -9.78
CA LEU A 19 2.12 -2.48 -10.40
C LEU A 19 2.24 -2.50 -11.93
N GLU A 20 1.46 -3.36 -12.56
CA GLU A 20 1.37 -3.47 -14.02
C GLU A 20 0.31 -2.52 -14.58
N MET A 21 0.58 -1.94 -15.75
CA MET A 21 -0.41 -1.16 -16.47
C MET A 21 -1.34 -2.09 -17.24
N LEU A 22 -2.60 -2.19 -16.80
CA LEU A 22 -3.61 -3.05 -17.42
C LEU A 22 -4.31 -2.36 -18.60
N SER A 23 -4.54 -1.04 -18.49
CA SER A 23 -5.06 -0.22 -19.57
C SER A 23 -4.72 1.24 -19.37
N GLN A 24 -4.69 2.00 -20.47
CA GLN A 24 -4.43 3.43 -20.47
C GLN A 24 -5.29 4.13 -21.53
N SER A 25 -5.85 5.27 -21.15
CA SER A 25 -6.46 6.25 -22.05
C SER A 25 -5.77 7.60 -21.90
N LYS A 26 -6.30 8.65 -22.52
CA LYS A 26 -5.76 10.00 -22.40
C LYS A 26 -5.78 10.51 -20.95
N ASP A 27 -6.86 10.25 -20.23
CA ASP A 27 -7.14 10.85 -18.92
C ASP A 27 -7.26 9.81 -17.80
N GLU A 28 -6.94 8.54 -18.08
CA GLU A 28 -7.10 7.44 -17.11
C GLU A 28 -6.07 6.35 -17.33
N VAL A 29 -5.57 5.78 -16.22
CA VAL A 29 -4.73 4.57 -16.19
C VAL A 29 -5.30 3.59 -15.17
N LEU A 30 -5.42 2.32 -15.57
CA LEU A 30 -5.77 1.21 -14.69
C LEU A 30 -4.52 0.38 -14.42
N LEU A 31 -4.20 0.21 -13.15
CA LEU A 31 -3.03 -0.50 -12.66
C LEU A 31 -3.45 -1.70 -11.81
N GLY A 32 -2.65 -2.75 -11.82
CA GLY A 32 -2.96 -3.97 -11.10
C GLY A 32 -1.74 -4.83 -10.77
N ALA A 33 -2.02 -6.01 -10.23
CA ALA A 33 -1.04 -7.07 -10.00
C ALA A 33 -1.48 -8.31 -10.80
N GLY A 34 -0.62 -8.78 -11.71
CA GLY A 34 -1.05 -9.73 -12.74
C GLY A 34 -2.22 -9.15 -13.54
N ASP A 35 -3.31 -9.90 -13.65
CA ASP A 35 -4.53 -9.49 -14.36
C ASP A 35 -5.59 -8.81 -13.45
N LYS A 36 -5.29 -8.67 -12.15
CA LYS A 36 -6.23 -8.13 -11.16
C LYS A 36 -6.10 -6.60 -11.04
N PRO A 37 -7.15 -5.81 -11.35
CA PRO A 37 -7.10 -4.36 -11.18
C PRO A 37 -7.09 -3.98 -9.70
N LEU A 38 -6.21 -3.05 -9.33
CA LEU A 38 -6.07 -2.54 -7.96
C LEU A 38 -6.30 -1.04 -7.85
N VAL A 39 -5.70 -0.26 -8.74
CA VAL A 39 -5.73 1.21 -8.67
C VAL A 39 -6.11 1.78 -10.02
N ARG A 40 -7.14 2.64 -10.02
CA ARG A 40 -7.51 3.46 -11.16
C ARG A 40 -7.09 4.89 -10.87
N LEU A 41 -6.22 5.45 -11.71
CA LEU A 41 -5.81 6.84 -11.69
C LEU A 41 -6.60 7.62 -12.72
N ILE A 42 -7.20 8.75 -12.34
CA ILE A 42 -8.01 9.59 -13.22
C ILE A 42 -7.46 11.01 -13.16
N GLN A 43 -7.06 11.55 -14.30
CA GLN A 43 -6.61 12.94 -14.42
C GLN A 43 -7.71 13.91 -13.99
N THR A 44 -7.38 14.88 -13.16
CA THR A 44 -8.31 15.92 -12.73
C THR A 44 -7.66 17.30 -12.77
N ASP A 45 -8.41 18.30 -13.20
CA ASP A 45 -8.00 19.71 -13.15
C ASP A 45 -8.37 20.39 -11.81
N ARG A 46 -8.97 19.64 -10.87
CA ARG A 46 -9.33 20.20 -9.56
C ARG A 46 -8.07 20.58 -8.79
N THR A 47 -7.89 21.88 -8.60
CA THR A 47 -6.73 22.46 -7.90
C THR A 47 -6.85 22.46 -6.38
N GLU A 48 -8.03 22.18 -5.85
CA GLU A 48 -8.29 22.17 -4.41
C GLU A 48 -7.79 20.87 -3.80
N ALA A 49 -6.49 20.83 -3.42
CA ALA A 49 -6.07 19.97 -2.33
C ALA A 49 -6.73 20.55 -1.08
N LEU A 50 -7.83 19.96 -0.65
CA LEU A 50 -8.47 20.34 0.60
C LEU A 50 -7.54 19.93 1.74
N LYS A 51 -6.66 20.85 2.17
CA LYS A 51 -5.95 20.70 3.44
C LYS A 51 -7.00 20.47 4.52
N ALA A 52 -6.90 19.37 5.25
CA ALA A 52 -7.85 18.94 6.26
C ALA A 52 -9.25 18.55 5.74
N SER A 53 -9.33 17.86 4.60
CA SER A 53 -10.58 17.24 4.17
C SER A 53 -10.73 15.83 4.74
N TYR A 54 -11.98 15.42 4.92
CA TYR A 54 -12.32 14.01 5.11
C TYR A 54 -12.15 13.26 3.78
N GLY A 55 -11.85 11.97 3.81
CA GLY A 55 -11.65 11.17 2.62
C GLY A 55 -10.63 10.06 2.83
N LEU A 56 -9.87 9.73 1.79
CA LEU A 56 -8.84 8.69 1.88
C LEU A 56 -7.76 9.06 2.90
N TYR A 57 -7.61 8.23 3.92
CA TYR A 57 -6.45 8.26 4.82
C TYR A 57 -5.33 7.40 4.24
N HIS A 58 -5.60 6.12 3.96
CA HIS A 58 -4.74 5.28 3.15
C HIS A 58 -5.54 4.18 2.42
N MET A 59 -4.97 3.68 1.35
CA MET A 59 -5.33 2.40 0.77
C MET A 59 -4.31 1.35 1.19
N ALA A 60 -4.78 0.17 1.56
CA ALA A 60 -3.97 -0.91 2.04
C ALA A 60 -3.89 -2.04 1.01
N ILE A 61 -2.67 -2.32 0.54
CA ILE A 61 -2.34 -3.34 -0.45
C ILE A 61 -1.82 -4.56 0.29
N LEU A 62 -2.56 -5.67 0.19
CA LEU A 62 -2.23 -6.93 0.86
C LEU A 62 -1.38 -7.82 -0.03
N LEU A 63 -0.21 -8.15 0.46
CA LEU A 63 0.75 -9.06 -0.17
C LEU A 63 0.51 -10.52 0.28
N PRO A 64 0.80 -11.50 -0.60
CA PRO A 64 0.53 -12.91 -0.29
C PRO A 64 1.42 -13.48 0.83
N SER A 65 2.64 -12.96 1.00
CA SER A 65 3.62 -13.53 1.92
C SER A 65 4.55 -12.49 2.56
N ARG A 66 5.30 -12.92 3.58
CA ARG A 66 6.35 -12.11 4.21
C ARG A 66 7.53 -11.88 3.28
N GLU A 67 7.83 -12.87 2.45
CA GLU A 67 8.87 -12.79 1.43
C GLU A 67 8.54 -11.72 0.39
N ASP A 68 7.27 -11.62 -0.02
CA ASP A 68 6.83 -10.57 -0.95
C ASP A 68 6.91 -9.19 -0.31
N LEU A 69 6.58 -9.06 0.99
CA LEU A 69 6.77 -7.81 1.74
C LEU A 69 8.25 -7.43 1.82
N ALA A 70 9.12 -8.41 2.02
CA ALA A 70 10.56 -8.20 2.07
C ALA A 70 11.14 -7.78 0.72
N ASP A 71 10.66 -8.36 -0.39
CA ASP A 71 11.06 -7.98 -1.74
C ASP A 71 10.65 -6.52 -2.07
N VAL A 72 9.41 -6.14 -1.73
CA VAL A 72 8.90 -4.76 -1.86
C VAL A 72 9.75 -3.80 -1.02
N PHE A 73 9.97 -4.12 0.26
CA PHE A 73 10.74 -3.27 1.15
C PHE A 73 12.17 -3.04 0.64
N LYS A 74 12.84 -4.12 0.23
CA LYS A 74 14.20 -4.04 -0.31
C LYS A 74 14.26 -3.19 -1.58
N HIS A 75 13.32 -3.41 -2.52
CA HIS A 75 13.23 -2.62 -3.73
C HIS A 75 13.08 -1.13 -3.43
N MET A 76 12.16 -0.77 -2.55
CA MET A 76 11.92 0.62 -2.17
C MET A 76 13.11 1.23 -1.41
N ALA A 77 13.72 0.48 -0.50
CA ALA A 77 14.89 0.94 0.24
C ALA A 77 16.09 1.22 -0.68
N GLU A 78 16.34 0.38 -1.69
CA GLU A 78 17.39 0.60 -2.69
C GLU A 78 17.13 1.81 -3.58
N LEU A 79 15.86 2.19 -3.77
CA LEU A 79 15.45 3.42 -4.47
C LEU A 79 15.40 4.64 -3.56
N ASN A 80 15.74 4.49 -2.27
CA ASN A 80 15.64 5.54 -1.25
C ASN A 80 14.24 6.15 -1.14
N VAL A 81 13.19 5.33 -1.28
CA VAL A 81 11.81 5.78 -1.09
C VAL A 81 11.60 6.14 0.38
N PRO A 82 11.06 7.33 0.70
CA PRO A 82 10.78 7.71 2.07
C PRO A 82 9.60 6.91 2.62
N PHE A 83 9.79 6.24 3.75
CA PHE A 83 8.71 5.61 4.50
C PHE A 83 8.19 6.57 5.58
N VAL A 84 6.87 6.58 5.77
CA VAL A 84 6.21 7.28 6.89
C VAL A 84 6.34 6.45 8.17
N GLY A 85 6.34 5.12 8.04
CA GLY A 85 6.51 4.19 9.15
C GLY A 85 6.58 2.74 8.70
N ALA A 86 6.91 1.87 9.64
CA ALA A 86 6.87 0.43 9.49
C ALA A 86 6.47 -0.18 10.84
N SER A 87 5.46 -1.04 10.88
CA SER A 87 4.89 -1.55 12.13
C SER A 87 4.59 -3.04 12.07
N ASP A 88 4.79 -3.70 13.18
CA ASP A 88 4.23 -5.02 13.49
C ASP A 88 2.96 -4.81 14.33
N HIS A 89 1.83 -5.28 13.83
CA HIS A 89 0.53 -5.17 14.48
C HIS A 89 0.12 -6.44 15.25
N GLY A 90 1.04 -7.40 15.38
CA GLY A 90 0.78 -8.70 16.02
C GLY A 90 0.10 -9.68 15.04
N TYR A 91 -0.89 -9.24 14.29
CA TYR A 91 -1.58 -10.02 13.27
C TYR A 91 -1.14 -9.71 11.82
N SER A 92 -0.44 -8.60 11.60
CA SER A 92 0.11 -8.18 10.29
C SER A 92 1.42 -7.44 10.46
N GLU A 93 2.21 -7.37 9.39
CA GLU A 93 3.39 -6.49 9.26
C GLU A 93 3.14 -5.51 8.12
N ALA A 94 3.37 -4.22 8.35
CA ALA A 94 2.98 -3.15 7.45
C ALA A 94 4.08 -2.11 7.23
N LEU A 95 4.14 -1.58 6.00
CA LEU A 95 4.95 -0.44 5.57
C LEU A 95 4.01 0.69 5.17
N TYR A 96 4.31 1.91 5.61
CA TYR A 96 3.52 3.10 5.32
C TYR A 96 4.32 4.10 4.52
N LEU A 97 3.75 4.60 3.45
CA LEU A 97 4.33 5.61 2.57
C LEU A 97 3.24 6.51 1.97
N GLU A 98 3.65 7.53 1.26
CA GLU A 98 2.76 8.41 0.51
C GLU A 98 3.14 8.41 -0.97
N ASP A 99 2.14 8.52 -1.83
CA ASP A 99 2.38 8.77 -3.25
C ASP A 99 2.82 10.23 -3.49
N PRO A 100 3.25 10.60 -4.71
CA PRO A 100 3.71 11.96 -5.01
C PRO A 100 2.71 13.09 -4.78
N GLU A 101 1.43 12.77 -4.56
CA GLU A 101 0.36 13.75 -4.27
C GLU A 101 -0.13 13.66 -2.81
N GLY A 102 0.54 12.84 -1.97
CA GLY A 102 0.25 12.72 -0.54
C GLY A 102 -0.92 11.79 -0.22
N ASN A 103 -1.29 10.89 -1.14
CA ASN A 103 -2.22 9.83 -0.80
C ASN A 103 -1.49 8.74 0.01
N GLY A 104 -2.03 8.39 1.17
CA GLY A 104 -1.48 7.37 2.03
C GLY A 104 -1.59 5.97 1.42
N ILE A 105 -0.53 5.19 1.55
CA ILE A 105 -0.45 3.80 1.10
C ILE A 105 0.08 2.97 2.25
N GLU A 106 -0.63 1.90 2.57
CA GLU A 106 -0.15 0.81 3.41
C GLU A 106 0.16 -0.40 2.51
N ILE A 107 1.34 -0.98 2.67
CA ILE A 107 1.69 -2.25 2.04
C ILE A 107 1.93 -3.24 3.15
N TYR A 108 1.16 -4.30 3.21
CA TYR A 108 1.18 -5.20 4.34
C TYR A 108 0.98 -6.67 3.95
N ARG A 109 1.31 -7.55 4.90
CA ARG A 109 0.96 -8.95 4.84
C ARG A 109 0.32 -9.37 6.15
N ASP A 110 -0.62 -10.30 6.10
CA ASP A 110 -1.16 -10.93 7.31
C ASP A 110 -0.20 -12.00 7.82
N LYS A 111 -0.05 -12.10 9.15
CA LYS A 111 0.58 -13.24 9.79
C LYS A 111 -0.36 -14.46 9.75
N PRO A 112 0.16 -15.70 9.87
CA PRO A 112 -0.68 -16.86 10.05
C PRO A 112 -1.67 -16.65 11.21
N VAL A 113 -2.92 -17.04 11.03
CA VAL A 113 -3.97 -16.88 12.08
C VAL A 113 -3.58 -17.56 13.40
N ALA A 114 -2.74 -18.60 13.34
CA ALA A 114 -2.23 -19.27 14.54
C ALA A 114 -1.33 -18.38 15.42
N ASP A 115 -0.78 -17.29 14.85
CA ASP A 115 0.08 -16.34 15.54
C ASP A 115 -0.70 -15.13 16.09
N TRP A 116 -2.02 -15.04 15.81
CA TRP A 116 -2.85 -13.93 16.24
C TRP A 116 -3.27 -14.09 17.71
N ASP A 117 -3.26 -12.98 18.46
CA ASP A 117 -3.84 -12.94 19.80
C ASP A 117 -5.36 -12.85 19.71
N ILE A 118 -6.03 -14.00 19.62
CA ILE A 118 -7.48 -14.11 19.57
C ILE A 118 -8.01 -14.45 20.95
N ARG A 119 -8.81 -13.56 21.53
CA ARG A 119 -9.42 -13.74 22.86
C ARG A 119 -10.61 -14.70 22.81
N GLU A 120 -11.03 -15.19 23.98
CA GLU A 120 -12.19 -16.09 24.11
C GLU A 120 -13.50 -15.50 23.54
N ASP A 121 -13.64 -14.18 23.55
CA ASP A 121 -14.77 -13.43 22.99
C ASP A 121 -14.59 -13.12 21.47
N SER A 122 -13.65 -13.78 20.82
CA SER A 122 -13.31 -13.63 19.40
C SER A 122 -12.71 -12.27 19.00
N ARG A 123 -12.34 -11.41 19.94
CA ARG A 123 -11.61 -10.19 19.64
C ARG A 123 -10.17 -10.52 19.25
N ILE A 124 -9.69 -9.90 18.18
CA ILE A 124 -8.30 -9.91 17.77
C ILE A 124 -7.61 -8.72 18.43
N ILE A 125 -6.54 -8.96 19.17
CA ILE A 125 -5.78 -7.91 19.84
C ILE A 125 -4.61 -7.53 18.94
N GLY A 126 -4.61 -6.27 18.51
CA GLY A 126 -3.51 -5.66 17.79
C GLY A 126 -2.55 -4.96 18.74
N VAL A 127 -1.31 -4.86 18.31
CA VAL A 127 -0.26 -4.03 18.91
C VAL A 127 0.23 -3.03 17.88
N THR A 128 1.12 -2.14 18.27
CA THR A 128 1.88 -1.30 17.32
C THR A 128 3.31 -1.30 17.81
N GLU A 129 4.07 -2.23 17.28
CA GLU A 129 5.49 -2.41 17.59
C GLU A 129 6.34 -2.02 16.37
N GLU A 130 7.60 -1.74 16.61
CA GLU A 130 8.54 -1.45 15.53
C GLU A 130 8.79 -2.72 14.71
N LEU A 131 8.61 -2.64 13.40
CA LEU A 131 8.96 -3.73 12.49
C LEU A 131 10.49 -3.86 12.42
N SER A 132 11.01 -5.08 12.49
CA SER A 132 12.44 -5.34 12.31
C SER A 132 12.86 -5.08 10.85
N ALA A 133 13.10 -3.80 10.51
CA ALA A 133 13.46 -3.37 9.16
C ALA A 133 14.72 -4.09 8.64
N GLN A 134 15.71 -4.33 9.50
CA GLN A 134 16.93 -5.03 9.12
C GLN A 134 16.64 -6.47 8.69
N GLU A 135 15.84 -7.20 9.45
CA GLU A 135 15.47 -8.57 9.14
C GLU A 135 14.69 -8.66 7.81
N ILE A 136 13.69 -7.79 7.64
CA ILE A 136 12.89 -7.72 6.41
C ILE A 136 13.80 -7.38 5.20
N TYR A 137 14.72 -6.43 5.34
CA TYR A 137 15.65 -6.08 4.27
C TYR A 137 16.57 -7.24 3.87
N GLU A 138 17.09 -7.98 4.85
CA GLU A 138 17.98 -9.12 4.61
C GLU A 138 17.26 -10.27 3.93
N MET A 139 15.99 -10.50 4.25
CA MET A 139 15.15 -11.52 3.65
C MET A 139 14.82 -11.20 2.18
N GLY A 140 14.65 -9.93 1.83
CA GLY A 140 14.23 -9.50 0.49
C GLY A 140 15.21 -9.89 -0.60
N ARG A 141 14.71 -10.27 -1.77
CA ARG A 141 15.45 -10.62 -2.97
C ARG A 141 15.59 -9.40 -3.89
N LYS A 142 16.68 -9.35 -4.66
CA LYS A 142 16.83 -8.38 -5.75
C LYS A 142 16.22 -8.94 -7.02
N VAL A 143 15.03 -8.48 -7.36
CA VAL A 143 14.35 -8.86 -8.59
C VAL A 143 14.40 -7.70 -9.59
N LYS A 144 14.81 -7.95 -10.83
CA LYS A 144 14.84 -6.94 -11.91
C LYS A 144 14.32 -7.54 -13.22
N PRO A 145 13.33 -6.89 -13.88
CA PRO A 145 12.56 -5.76 -13.37
C PRO A 145 11.75 -6.16 -12.14
N PHE A 146 11.55 -5.19 -11.20
CA PHE A 146 10.72 -5.44 -10.05
C PHE A 146 9.24 -5.40 -10.45
N GLN A 147 8.50 -6.42 -10.03
CA GLN A 147 7.05 -6.49 -10.13
C GLN A 147 6.51 -6.99 -8.79
N ILE A 148 5.41 -6.41 -8.35
CA ILE A 148 4.69 -6.88 -7.16
C ILE A 148 4.11 -8.28 -7.41
N ALA A 149 3.97 -9.09 -6.39
CA ALA A 149 3.42 -10.45 -6.53
C ALA A 149 2.02 -10.43 -7.18
N SER A 150 1.77 -11.32 -8.14
CA SER A 150 0.52 -11.37 -8.92
C SER A 150 -0.74 -11.64 -8.08
N ASP A 151 -0.57 -12.30 -6.92
CA ASP A 151 -1.67 -12.56 -5.98
C ASP A 151 -1.95 -11.42 -5.01
N THR A 152 -1.24 -10.30 -5.15
CA THR A 152 -1.50 -9.06 -4.42
C THR A 152 -2.91 -8.55 -4.71
N HIS A 153 -3.58 -8.03 -3.68
CA HIS A 153 -4.93 -7.47 -3.84
C HIS A 153 -5.18 -6.30 -2.87
N MET A 154 -6.30 -5.60 -3.06
CA MET A 154 -6.71 -4.56 -2.13
C MET A 154 -7.20 -5.20 -0.83
N GLY A 155 -6.51 -4.95 0.27
CA GLY A 155 -6.90 -5.47 1.58
C GLY A 155 -8.02 -4.64 2.20
N HIS A 156 -7.80 -3.34 2.33
CA HIS A 156 -8.82 -2.42 2.85
C HIS A 156 -8.59 -0.97 2.40
N ILE A 157 -9.60 -0.14 2.64
CA ILE A 157 -9.52 1.31 2.46
C ILE A 157 -9.80 1.96 3.81
N HIS A 158 -8.87 2.78 4.29
CA HIS A 158 -9.05 3.56 5.51
C HIS A 158 -9.48 4.98 5.16
N LEU A 159 -10.63 5.38 5.69
CA LEU A 159 -11.20 6.71 5.46
C LEU A 159 -11.14 7.55 6.73
N SER A 160 -10.78 8.81 6.57
CA SER A 160 -10.97 9.83 7.61
C SER A 160 -12.36 10.43 7.43
N VAL A 161 -13.20 10.37 8.46
CA VAL A 161 -14.59 10.85 8.42
C VAL A 161 -14.86 11.74 9.61
N ARG A 162 -15.85 12.67 9.47
CA ARG A 162 -16.24 13.57 10.55
C ARG A 162 -16.96 12.84 11.68
N ASP A 163 -17.78 11.87 11.33
CA ASP A 163 -18.59 11.09 12.25
C ASP A 163 -18.67 9.65 11.75
N SER A 164 -18.03 8.74 12.48
CA SER A 164 -17.99 7.31 12.11
C SER A 164 -19.34 6.60 12.24
N ARG A 165 -20.33 7.21 12.94
CA ARG A 165 -21.70 6.66 13.04
C ARG A 165 -22.59 7.07 11.89
N ALA A 166 -22.19 8.12 11.15
CA ALA A 166 -22.92 8.65 10.01
C ALA A 166 -22.29 8.28 8.65
N ALA A 167 -21.18 7.54 8.69
CA ALA A 167 -20.42 7.14 7.49
C ALA A 167 -20.88 5.80 6.94
#